data_8af4940a39842e232f4ce9c5510dad8d
#
_entry.id   8af4940a39842e232f4ce9c5510dad8d
#
_cell.length_a   1.000
_cell.length_b   1.000
_cell.length_c   1.000
_cell.angle_alpha   90.00
_cell.angle_beta   90.00
_cell.angle_gamma   90.00
#
_symmetry.space_group_name_H-M   'P 1'
#
loop_
_entity.id
_entity.type
_entity.pdbx_description
1 polymer ?
#
loop_
_entity_poly.entity_id
_entity_poly.type
_entity_poly.pdbx_seq_one_letter_code
_entity_poly.pdbx_strand_id
1 'polypeptide(L)'
;MLQPRQHFVRSLSPHGFHRVAYREWGHPASSRTLVCVHGLTRNGRDFDVLAAALADRFRVLCPDMPGRGDSEWLKDPNDYVFPTYLTALTAVLAHADVDEVSWLGTSMGGLLGMVLAAQPATPIKRLVVNDIGPAIEVPSHDTSSTSACASTAVNAVR
;
A
#
# COMPACT_ATOMS: atom_id res chain seq x y z
N MET A 1 -14.41 20.49 -8.84
CA MET A 1 -13.33 19.67 -8.29
C MET A 1 -13.47 18.25 -8.82
N LEU A 2 -12.37 17.65 -9.24
CA LEU A 2 -12.37 16.25 -9.66
C LEU A 2 -12.75 15.39 -8.43
N GLN A 3 -13.74 14.52 -8.61
CA GLN A 3 -14.16 13.60 -7.53
C GLN A 3 -13.54 12.23 -7.81
N PRO A 4 -13.05 11.54 -6.78
CA PRO A 4 -12.54 10.19 -6.95
C PRO A 4 -13.69 9.20 -7.23
N ARG A 5 -13.38 8.14 -7.96
CA ARG A 5 -14.21 6.96 -8.02
C ARG A 5 -13.88 6.05 -6.86
N GLN A 6 -14.87 5.58 -6.14
CA GLN A 6 -14.70 4.61 -5.06
C GLN A 6 -14.93 3.20 -5.58
N HIS A 7 -14.02 2.30 -5.22
CA HIS A 7 -14.04 0.89 -5.59
C HIS A 7 -13.92 0.01 -4.36
N PHE A 8 -14.42 -1.20 -4.51
CA PHE A 8 -14.33 -2.25 -3.50
C PHE A 8 -13.85 -3.55 -4.14
N VAL A 9 -12.90 -4.21 -3.49
CA VAL A 9 -12.39 -5.51 -3.91
C VAL A 9 -12.43 -6.48 -2.74
N ARG A 10 -12.58 -7.76 -3.03
CA ARG A 10 -12.47 -8.80 -2.00
C ARG A 10 -11.05 -9.30 -1.91
N SER A 11 -10.52 -9.35 -0.71
CA SER A 11 -9.22 -9.91 -0.37
C SER A 11 -9.38 -11.05 0.64
N LEU A 12 -8.42 -11.95 0.69
CA LEU A 12 -8.43 -13.11 1.57
C LEU A 12 -7.50 -12.88 2.76
N SER A 13 -8.01 -13.18 3.96
CA SER A 13 -7.21 -13.35 5.18
C SER A 13 -7.31 -14.80 5.67
N PRO A 14 -6.52 -15.25 6.67
CA PRO A 14 -6.62 -16.59 7.21
C PRO A 14 -8.04 -17.00 7.65
N HIS A 15 -8.83 -16.04 8.15
CA HIS A 15 -10.20 -16.28 8.62
C HIS A 15 -11.28 -15.91 7.60
N GLY A 16 -10.92 -15.77 6.31
CA GLY A 16 -11.85 -15.61 5.20
C GLY A 16 -11.78 -14.29 4.47
N PHE A 17 -12.73 -14.09 3.55
CA PHE A 17 -12.79 -12.90 2.73
C PHE A 17 -13.24 -11.69 3.52
N HIS A 18 -12.63 -10.55 3.17
CA HIS A 18 -12.99 -9.22 3.64
C HIS A 18 -12.96 -8.24 2.46
N ARG A 19 -13.66 -7.12 2.60
CA ARG A 19 -13.73 -6.07 1.60
C ARG A 19 -12.65 -5.05 1.84
N VAL A 20 -11.92 -4.67 0.78
CA VAL A 20 -10.94 -3.60 0.74
C VAL A 20 -11.48 -2.48 -0.14
N ALA A 21 -11.50 -1.27 0.38
CA ALA A 21 -11.88 -0.07 -0.35
C ALA A 21 -10.65 0.64 -0.93
N TYR A 22 -10.80 1.26 -2.09
CA TYR A 22 -9.81 2.22 -2.58
C TYR A 22 -10.47 3.34 -3.39
N ARG A 23 -9.85 4.50 -3.38
CA ARG A 23 -10.24 5.64 -4.20
C ARG A 23 -9.31 5.75 -5.40
N GLU A 24 -9.90 6.00 -6.54
CA GLU A 24 -9.21 6.17 -7.81
C GLU A 24 -9.42 7.59 -8.33
N TRP A 25 -8.33 8.29 -8.58
CA TRP A 25 -8.28 9.63 -9.16
C TRP A 25 -7.66 9.59 -10.54
N GLY A 26 -8.03 10.55 -11.40
CA GLY A 26 -7.50 10.66 -12.75
C GLY A 26 -8.21 9.75 -13.75
N HIS A 27 -7.60 9.65 -14.95
CA HIS A 27 -8.19 8.88 -16.04
C HIS A 27 -7.82 7.39 -15.92
N PRO A 28 -8.77 6.44 -16.00
CA PRO A 28 -8.51 5.00 -15.85
C PRO A 28 -7.50 4.46 -16.87
N ALA A 29 -7.49 5.00 -18.08
CA ALA A 29 -6.59 4.60 -19.15
C ALA A 29 -5.23 5.33 -19.14
N SER A 30 -4.88 6.04 -18.05
CA SER A 30 -3.55 6.61 -17.90
C SER A 30 -2.51 5.50 -17.84
N SER A 31 -1.46 5.62 -18.67
CA SER A 31 -0.33 4.67 -18.68
C SER A 31 0.57 4.78 -17.44
N ARG A 32 0.35 5.78 -16.58
CA ARG A 32 1.13 6.00 -15.36
C ARG A 32 0.25 5.86 -14.14
N THR A 33 0.45 4.79 -13.38
CA THR A 33 -0.26 4.56 -12.13
C THR A 33 0.63 4.89 -10.93
N LEU A 34 0.06 5.64 -9.98
CA LEU A 34 0.64 5.91 -8.67
C LEU A 34 -0.24 5.29 -7.59
N VAL A 35 0.35 4.46 -6.73
CA VAL A 35 -0.33 3.92 -5.55
C VAL A 35 0.14 4.68 -4.32
N CYS A 36 -0.78 5.22 -3.54
CA CYS A 36 -0.51 5.98 -2.32
C CYS A 36 -1.03 5.20 -1.11
N VAL A 37 -0.13 4.70 -0.27
CA VAL A 37 -0.47 3.85 0.88
C VAL A 37 -0.18 4.56 2.19
N HIS A 38 -1.19 4.66 3.03
CA HIS A 38 -1.20 5.41 4.28
C HIS A 38 -0.47 4.71 5.44
N GLY A 39 -0.22 5.47 6.51
CA GLY A 39 0.34 4.98 7.77
C GLY A 39 -0.66 4.17 8.60
N LEU A 40 -0.16 3.54 9.68
CA LEU A 40 -0.87 2.55 10.49
C LEU A 40 -2.26 3.01 10.98
N THR A 41 -2.39 4.24 11.46
CA THR A 41 -3.62 4.77 12.07
C THR A 41 -4.42 5.70 11.14
N ARG A 42 -4.03 5.76 9.86
CA ARG A 42 -4.59 6.65 8.86
C ARG A 42 -5.47 5.91 7.86
N ASN A 43 -5.87 6.58 6.79
CA ASN A 43 -6.61 6.01 5.67
C ASN A 43 -6.23 6.69 4.34
N GLY A 44 -6.74 6.21 3.23
CA GLY A 44 -6.41 6.69 1.89
C GLY A 44 -6.73 8.16 1.65
N ARG A 45 -7.61 8.79 2.45
CA ARG A 45 -7.97 10.20 2.31
C ARG A 45 -6.84 11.17 2.67
N ASP A 46 -5.80 10.71 3.35
CA ASP A 46 -4.60 11.51 3.57
C ASP A 46 -3.98 12.02 2.27
N PHE A 47 -4.24 11.31 1.18
CA PHE A 47 -3.72 11.63 -0.14
C PHE A 47 -4.70 12.40 -1.04
N ASP A 48 -5.90 12.76 -0.58
CA ASP A 48 -6.93 13.40 -1.41
C ASP A 48 -6.40 14.65 -2.14
N VAL A 49 -5.66 15.52 -1.44
CA VAL A 49 -5.08 16.75 -2.01
C VAL A 49 -4.01 16.44 -3.04
N LEU A 50 -3.10 15.52 -2.70
CA LEU A 50 -2.02 15.11 -3.60
C LEU A 50 -2.57 14.40 -4.84
N ALA A 51 -3.50 13.48 -4.65
CA ALA A 51 -4.11 12.71 -5.70
C ALA A 51 -4.88 13.61 -6.68
N ALA A 52 -5.65 14.58 -6.16
CA ALA A 52 -6.33 15.57 -6.99
C ALA A 52 -5.36 16.42 -7.81
N ALA A 53 -4.22 16.83 -7.22
CA ALA A 53 -3.19 17.61 -7.91
C ALA A 53 -2.43 16.83 -8.99
N LEU A 54 -2.39 15.50 -8.89
CA LEU A 54 -1.69 14.63 -9.85
C LEU A 54 -2.62 13.95 -10.87
N ALA A 55 -3.93 14.11 -10.73
CA ALA A 55 -4.94 13.38 -11.49
C ALA A 55 -4.94 13.68 -13.00
N ASP A 56 -4.35 14.77 -13.44
CA ASP A 56 -4.15 15.11 -14.85
C ASP A 56 -3.02 14.31 -15.52
N ARG A 57 -2.07 13.80 -14.71
CA ARG A 57 -0.85 13.12 -15.18
C ARG A 57 -0.75 11.66 -14.78
N PHE A 58 -1.48 11.27 -13.75
CA PHE A 58 -1.46 9.93 -13.18
C PHE A 58 -2.87 9.40 -12.94
N ARG A 59 -3.02 8.10 -13.06
CA ARG A 59 -4.07 7.35 -12.37
C ARG A 59 -3.59 7.10 -10.94
N VAL A 60 -4.24 7.69 -9.94
CA VAL A 60 -3.81 7.57 -8.55
C VAL A 60 -4.76 6.66 -7.78
N LEU A 61 -4.22 5.62 -7.17
CA LEU A 61 -4.96 4.65 -6.36
C LEU A 61 -4.61 4.86 -4.88
N CYS A 62 -5.61 5.14 -4.06
CA CYS A 62 -5.46 5.37 -2.62
C CYS A 62 -6.27 4.32 -1.85
N PRO A 63 -5.69 3.14 -1.55
CA PRO A 63 -6.36 2.11 -0.78
C PRO A 63 -6.50 2.50 0.69
N ASP A 64 -7.60 2.03 1.29
CA ASP A 64 -7.76 1.94 2.73
C ASP A 64 -7.30 0.55 3.17
N MET A 65 -6.30 0.47 4.04
CA MET A 65 -5.85 -0.83 4.56
C MET A 65 -6.95 -1.52 5.38
N PRO A 66 -6.97 -2.85 5.46
CA PRO A 66 -7.94 -3.58 6.26
C PRO A 66 -8.14 -2.98 7.65
N GLY A 67 -9.41 -2.75 8.03
CA GLY A 67 -9.80 -2.12 9.29
C GLY A 67 -9.63 -0.60 9.37
N ARG A 68 -9.39 0.08 8.23
CA ARG A 68 -9.26 1.54 8.15
C ARG A 68 -10.16 2.09 7.05
N GLY A 69 -10.58 3.34 7.22
CA GLY A 69 -11.43 4.04 6.25
C GLY A 69 -12.70 3.27 5.94
N ASP A 70 -12.94 3.01 4.65
CA ASP A 70 -14.12 2.28 4.17
C ASP A 70 -13.85 0.78 3.97
N SER A 71 -12.64 0.29 4.30
CA SER A 71 -12.31 -1.13 4.29
C SER A 71 -12.90 -1.86 5.51
N GLU A 72 -13.27 -3.12 5.28
CA GLU A 72 -13.86 -3.96 6.30
C GLU A 72 -12.83 -4.34 7.38
N TRP A 73 -13.31 -4.50 8.62
CA TRP A 73 -12.50 -5.06 9.71
C TRP A 73 -12.26 -6.54 9.49
N LEU A 74 -11.07 -7.00 9.85
CA LEU A 74 -10.75 -8.44 9.84
C LEU A 74 -11.48 -9.13 10.99
N LYS A 75 -11.85 -10.39 10.77
CA LYS A 75 -12.60 -11.19 11.74
C LYS A 75 -11.77 -11.53 12.97
N ASP A 76 -10.47 -11.73 12.79
CA ASP A 76 -9.54 -12.03 13.88
C ASP A 76 -8.49 -10.89 13.97
N PRO A 77 -8.29 -10.30 15.17
CA PRO A 77 -7.25 -9.28 15.37
C PRO A 77 -5.82 -9.75 15.03
N ASN A 78 -5.55 -11.06 15.13
CA ASN A 78 -4.24 -11.62 14.78
C ASN A 78 -3.97 -11.64 13.26
N ASP A 79 -4.98 -11.40 12.42
CA ASP A 79 -4.82 -11.31 10.98
C ASP A 79 -4.21 -9.98 10.51
N TYR A 80 -4.09 -8.96 11.38
CA TYR A 80 -3.48 -7.67 11.06
C TYR A 80 -1.95 -7.77 10.99
N VAL A 81 -1.48 -8.53 10.02
CA VAL A 81 -0.07 -8.81 9.77
C VAL A 81 0.33 -8.45 8.34
N PHE A 82 1.62 -8.27 8.08
CA PHE A 82 2.12 -7.86 6.76
C PHE A 82 1.64 -8.74 5.61
N PRO A 83 1.63 -10.07 5.69
CA PRO A 83 1.11 -10.90 4.60
C PRO A 83 -0.33 -10.57 4.22
N THR A 84 -1.21 -10.33 5.19
CA THR A 84 -2.61 -9.94 4.93
C THR A 84 -2.70 -8.57 4.25
N TYR A 85 -1.90 -7.59 4.69
CA TYR A 85 -1.84 -6.28 4.05
C TYR A 85 -1.31 -6.35 2.62
N LEU A 86 -0.28 -7.16 2.36
CA LEU A 86 0.26 -7.37 1.02
C LEU A 86 -0.76 -8.04 0.11
N THR A 87 -1.50 -9.04 0.62
CA THR A 87 -2.59 -9.69 -0.12
C THR A 87 -3.69 -8.69 -0.47
N ALA A 88 -4.05 -7.80 0.45
CA ALA A 88 -5.03 -6.75 0.20
C ALA A 88 -4.56 -5.77 -0.89
N LEU A 89 -3.31 -5.35 -0.85
CA LEU A 89 -2.71 -4.45 -1.84
C LEU A 89 -2.61 -5.10 -3.22
N THR A 90 -2.16 -6.36 -3.29
CA THR A 90 -2.12 -7.08 -4.58
C THR A 90 -3.51 -7.32 -5.15
N ALA A 91 -4.54 -7.54 -4.33
CA ALA A 91 -5.92 -7.62 -4.77
C ALA A 91 -6.41 -6.29 -5.36
N VAL A 92 -6.03 -5.14 -4.77
CA VAL A 92 -6.33 -3.81 -5.33
C VAL A 92 -5.66 -3.63 -6.69
N LEU A 93 -4.37 -3.97 -6.84
CA LEU A 93 -3.64 -3.85 -8.10
C LEU A 93 -4.26 -4.73 -9.19
N ALA A 94 -4.57 -5.98 -8.87
CA ALA A 94 -5.24 -6.90 -9.79
C ALA A 94 -6.62 -6.40 -10.23
N HIS A 95 -7.43 -5.89 -9.29
CA HIS A 95 -8.75 -5.33 -9.61
C HIS A 95 -8.65 -4.05 -10.46
N ALA A 96 -7.61 -3.26 -10.24
CA ALA A 96 -7.34 -2.06 -11.04
C ALA A 96 -6.72 -2.37 -12.41
N ASP A 97 -6.39 -3.62 -12.70
CA ASP A 97 -5.77 -4.08 -13.95
C ASP A 97 -4.47 -3.31 -14.24
N VAL A 98 -3.52 -3.34 -13.28
CA VAL A 98 -2.24 -2.65 -13.39
C VAL A 98 -1.08 -3.59 -13.06
N ASP A 99 -0.13 -3.67 -14.01
CA ASP A 99 1.07 -4.52 -13.89
C ASP A 99 2.28 -3.75 -13.37
N GLU A 100 2.32 -2.44 -13.57
CA GLU A 100 3.44 -1.59 -13.17
C GLU A 100 2.97 -0.31 -12.49
N VAL A 101 3.58 0.01 -11.34
CA VAL A 101 3.20 1.19 -10.54
C VAL A 101 4.40 1.98 -10.04
N SER A 102 4.19 3.28 -9.87
CA SER A 102 4.94 4.09 -8.91
C SER A 102 4.24 3.98 -7.55
N TRP A 103 5.00 3.96 -6.47
CA TRP A 103 4.49 3.79 -5.12
C TRP A 103 4.92 4.96 -4.23
N LEU A 104 3.99 5.49 -3.48
CA LEU A 104 4.23 6.41 -2.38
C LEU A 104 3.67 5.80 -1.11
N GLY A 105 4.54 5.49 -0.16
CA GLY A 105 4.14 4.92 1.13
C GLY A 105 4.56 5.79 2.30
N THR A 106 3.61 6.06 3.20
CA THR A 106 3.88 6.77 4.45
C THR A 106 3.95 5.77 5.60
N SER A 107 5.04 5.80 6.39
CA SER A 107 5.21 4.94 7.57
C SER A 107 4.95 3.45 7.22
N MET A 108 3.92 2.80 7.78
CA MET A 108 3.54 1.43 7.43
C MET A 108 3.39 1.21 5.92
N GLY A 109 2.81 2.17 5.19
CA GLY A 109 2.68 2.08 3.72
C GLY A 109 4.04 2.08 3.01
N GLY A 110 5.05 2.74 3.59
CA GLY A 110 6.44 2.69 3.13
C GLY A 110 7.08 1.31 3.37
N LEU A 111 6.87 0.72 4.56
CA LEU A 111 7.34 -0.63 4.87
C LEU A 111 6.74 -1.68 3.92
N LEU A 112 5.43 -1.62 3.70
CA LEU A 112 4.74 -2.52 2.77
C LEU A 112 5.27 -2.36 1.35
N GLY A 113 5.52 -1.11 0.92
CA GLY A 113 6.15 -0.81 -0.36
C GLY A 113 7.55 -1.41 -0.49
N MET A 114 8.39 -1.30 0.54
CA MET A 114 9.73 -1.91 0.55
C MET A 114 9.66 -3.44 0.47
N VAL A 115 8.78 -4.07 1.23
CA VAL A 115 8.62 -5.55 1.20
C VAL A 115 8.11 -6.00 -0.16
N LEU A 116 7.14 -5.30 -0.75
CA LEU A 116 6.63 -5.63 -2.08
C LEU A 116 7.67 -5.38 -3.18
N ALA A 117 8.44 -4.30 -3.09
CA ALA A 117 9.49 -3.97 -4.04
C ALA A 117 10.64 -4.99 -4.06
N ALA A 118 10.87 -5.68 -2.94
CA ALA A 118 11.87 -6.73 -2.83
C ALA A 118 11.47 -8.08 -3.46
N GLN A 119 10.21 -8.24 -3.88
CA GLN A 119 9.74 -9.48 -4.51
C GLN A 119 10.29 -9.60 -5.94
N PRO A 120 10.64 -10.83 -6.42
CA PRO A 120 11.19 -11.01 -7.76
C PRO A 120 10.31 -10.50 -8.90
N ALA A 121 8.98 -10.61 -8.76
CA ALA A 121 8.00 -10.17 -9.75
C ALA A 121 7.25 -8.90 -9.29
N THR A 122 7.96 -7.98 -8.64
CA THR A 122 7.35 -6.78 -8.10
C THR A 122 6.73 -5.89 -9.18
N PRO A 123 5.50 -5.39 -8.98
CA PRO A 123 4.92 -4.36 -9.84
C PRO A 123 5.53 -2.97 -9.62
N ILE A 124 6.29 -2.76 -8.53
CA ILE A 124 6.82 -1.44 -8.16
C ILE A 124 8.05 -1.10 -9.00
N LYS A 125 7.96 -0.05 -9.83
CA LYS A 125 9.07 0.48 -10.64
C LYS A 125 9.75 1.70 -9.99
N ARG A 126 9.03 2.42 -9.16
CA ARG A 126 9.54 3.58 -8.40
C ARG A 126 8.91 3.57 -7.02
N LEU A 127 9.74 3.71 -6.00
CA LEU A 127 9.30 3.73 -4.61
C LEU A 127 9.70 5.06 -3.97
N VAL A 128 8.72 5.77 -3.43
CA VAL A 128 8.92 6.92 -2.55
C VAL A 128 8.45 6.53 -1.16
N VAL A 129 9.33 6.69 -0.19
CA VAL A 129 9.07 6.38 1.21
C VAL A 129 9.07 7.68 2.00
N ASN A 130 8.00 7.91 2.74
CA ASN A 130 7.80 9.09 3.56
C ASN A 130 7.66 8.68 5.03
N ASP A 131 8.37 9.39 5.92
CA ASP A 131 8.29 9.24 7.38
C ASP A 131 8.65 7.83 7.89
N ILE A 132 9.58 7.14 7.20
CA ILE A 132 10.18 5.88 7.65
C ILE A 132 11.46 5.61 6.85
N GLY A 133 12.46 5.03 7.51
CA GLY A 133 13.70 4.58 6.89
C GLY A 133 13.76 3.06 6.70
N PRO A 134 14.81 2.57 6.04
CA PRO A 134 15.02 1.12 5.83
C PRO A 134 15.46 0.41 7.12
N ALA A 135 15.83 1.14 8.14
CA ALA A 135 16.18 0.63 9.47
C ALA A 135 15.17 1.14 10.49
N ILE A 136 14.59 0.24 11.25
CA ILE A 136 13.72 0.56 12.39
C ILE A 136 14.49 0.21 13.64
N GLU A 137 14.78 1.22 14.49
CA GLU A 137 15.32 0.96 15.80
C GLU A 137 14.24 0.33 16.67
N VAL A 138 14.44 -0.92 17.04
CA VAL A 138 13.60 -1.59 18.05
C VAL A 138 14.18 -1.20 19.40
N PRO A 139 13.42 -0.60 20.33
CA PRO A 139 13.88 -0.37 21.68
C PRO A 139 14.39 -1.69 22.28
N SER A 140 15.62 -1.68 22.79
CA SER A 140 16.37 -2.85 23.19
C SER A 140 15.71 -3.58 24.36
N HIS A 141 14.85 -4.54 24.06
CA HIS A 141 14.47 -5.60 25.01
C HIS A 141 14.46 -7.00 24.39
N ASP A 142 14.80 -7.16 23.09
CA ASP A 142 15.16 -8.48 22.58
C ASP A 142 15.86 -8.38 21.20
N THR A 143 17.06 -8.92 21.10
CA THR A 143 17.99 -8.69 19.98
C THR A 143 18.01 -9.83 18.97
N SER A 144 16.96 -10.50 18.64
CA SER A 144 17.13 -11.70 17.81
C SER A 144 16.40 -11.84 16.48
N SER A 145 15.55 -10.92 16.00
CA SER A 145 14.83 -11.30 14.76
C SER A 145 14.41 -10.25 13.73
N THR A 146 14.70 -8.96 13.88
CA THR A 146 14.05 -7.95 13.02
C THR A 146 14.96 -7.18 12.05
N SER A 147 16.27 -7.31 12.13
CA SER A 147 17.20 -6.52 11.28
C SER A 147 17.40 -7.07 9.86
N ALA A 148 17.01 -8.30 9.60
CA ALA A 148 17.31 -8.96 8.32
C ALA A 148 16.36 -8.56 7.15
N CYS A 149 15.13 -8.13 7.45
CA CYS A 149 14.13 -7.88 6.41
C CYS A 149 14.27 -6.51 5.71
N ALA A 150 14.77 -5.51 6.42
CA ALA A 150 14.85 -4.14 5.89
C ALA A 150 16.08 -3.89 4.99
N SER A 151 17.20 -4.57 5.23
CA SER A 151 18.43 -4.36 4.45
C SER A 151 18.35 -4.91 3.02
N THR A 152 17.50 -5.90 2.76
CA THR A 152 17.33 -6.50 1.44
C THR A 152 16.50 -5.63 0.50
N ALA A 153 15.57 -4.84 1.04
CA ALA A 153 14.64 -4.04 0.24
C ALA A 153 15.30 -2.81 -0.42
N VAL A 154 16.31 -2.21 0.20
CA VAL A 154 16.97 -0.99 -0.32
C VAL A 154 17.85 -1.27 -1.54
N ASN A 155 18.35 -2.49 -1.71
CA ASN A 155 19.21 -2.87 -2.84
C ASN A 155 18.42 -3.28 -4.10
N ALA A 156 17.10 -3.45 -4.02
CA ALA A 156 16.26 -3.91 -5.13
C ALA A 156 15.74 -2.78 -6.03
N VAL A 157 15.86 -1.52 -5.62
CA VAL A 157 15.38 -0.35 -6.38
C VAL A 157 16.58 0.40 -6.97
N ARG A 158 17.22 -0.15 -7.98
CA ARG A 158 18.17 0.54 -8.86
C ARG A 158 17.66 0.56 -10.29
#